data_c07c089306b2cacfb71ca466e57f4dfb
#
_entry.id   c07c089306b2cacfb71ca466e57f4dfb
#
_cell.length_a   1.000
_cell.length_b   1.000
_cell.length_c   1.000
_cell.angle_alpha   90.00
_cell.angle_beta   90.00
_cell.angle_gamma   90.00
#
_symmetry.space_group_name_H-M   'P 1'
#
loop_
_entity.id
_entity.type
_entity.pdbx_description
1 polymer ?
#
loop_
_entity_poly.entity_id
_entity_poly.type
_entity_poly.pdbx_seq_one_letter_code
_entity_poly.pdbx_strand_id
1 'polypeptide(L)'
;MGRHAWPRGVFFDPGPWAIMSAIVIWLLTIYRVTPCVQHNVAKVVDPYQRQCYSDIPTLYRSSGMGHGGSLFANPDIAQTPLVTVLMAFCRRVVWAFGTEVSPKATDQQVLDAANAYWGVAQIVLFVAFLAIAISVMLLGRGSDTNLPVGDKGRPTQARRRSWDVFWVVLCPAVYLAGLIDFSMVPVALATTSMLAWARRRPWLSGILMGLACAGSLQAAVVAFAVLVCCLRATRLPELGRYL
;
A
#
# COMPACT_ATOMS: atom_id res chain seq x y z
N MET A 1 -17.03 40.27 12.57
CA MET A 1 -17.52 39.04 11.94
C MET A 1 -17.38 37.89 12.94
N GLY A 2 -18.52 37.29 13.32
CA GLY A 2 -18.64 36.43 14.49
C GLY A 2 -17.87 35.13 14.44
N ARG A 3 -17.31 34.73 15.57
CA ARG A 3 -16.61 33.45 15.83
C ARG A 3 -17.48 32.18 15.68
N HIS A 4 -18.71 32.31 15.18
CA HIS A 4 -19.73 31.26 15.19
C HIS A 4 -19.85 30.48 13.88
N ALA A 5 -19.07 30.78 12.84
CA ALA A 5 -19.18 30.13 11.52
C ALA A 5 -18.13 29.02 11.29
N TRP A 6 -17.85 28.17 12.30
CA TRP A 6 -17.08 26.98 12.08
C TRP A 6 -18.04 25.83 11.74
N PRO A 7 -18.11 25.39 10.50
CA PRO A 7 -18.90 24.22 10.15
C PRO A 7 -18.32 22.98 10.82
N ARG A 8 -18.92 22.57 11.91
CA ARG A 8 -18.61 21.33 12.66
C ARG A 8 -19.50 20.18 12.17
N GLY A 9 -19.61 19.97 10.87
CA GLY A 9 -20.41 18.89 10.32
C GLY A 9 -19.53 17.79 9.68
N VAL A 10 -20.01 16.56 9.66
CA VAL A 10 -19.38 15.41 8.98
C VAL A 10 -19.08 15.73 7.51
N PHE A 11 -19.90 16.55 6.86
CA PHE A 11 -19.71 17.01 5.47
C PHE A 11 -18.46 17.87 5.24
N PHE A 12 -17.88 18.44 6.29
CA PHE A 12 -16.69 19.29 6.20
C PHE A 12 -15.39 18.58 6.62
N ASP A 13 -15.51 17.36 7.18
CA ASP A 13 -14.35 16.50 7.44
C ASP A 13 -14.13 15.57 6.23
N PRO A 14 -12.98 15.66 5.53
CA PRO A 14 -12.68 14.80 4.40
C PRO A 14 -12.49 13.33 4.79
N GLY A 15 -12.26 13.01 6.07
CA GLY A 15 -11.94 11.67 6.53
C GLY A 15 -12.96 10.60 6.12
N PRO A 16 -14.24 10.72 6.53
CA PRO A 16 -15.26 9.73 6.15
C PRO A 16 -15.43 9.60 4.63
N TRP A 17 -15.39 10.71 3.91
CA TRP A 17 -15.53 10.73 2.46
C TRP A 17 -14.34 10.08 1.75
N ALA A 18 -13.13 10.32 2.23
CA ALA A 18 -11.93 9.69 1.68
C ALA A 18 -11.94 8.17 1.88
N ILE A 19 -12.34 7.70 3.07
CA ILE A 19 -12.44 6.26 3.35
C ILE A 19 -13.53 5.62 2.48
N MET A 20 -14.71 6.23 2.39
CA MET A 20 -15.79 5.73 1.53
C MET A 20 -15.35 5.67 0.06
N SER A 21 -14.70 6.73 -0.44
CA SER A 21 -14.17 6.75 -1.81
C SER A 21 -13.09 5.69 -2.03
N ALA A 22 -12.22 5.45 -1.04
CA ALA A 22 -11.20 4.41 -1.11
C ALA A 22 -11.84 3.02 -1.20
N ILE A 23 -12.88 2.74 -0.42
CA ILE A 23 -13.63 1.48 -0.48
C ILE A 23 -14.28 1.31 -1.86
N VAL A 24 -14.94 2.34 -2.37
CA VAL A 24 -15.62 2.29 -3.69
C VAL A 24 -14.61 2.04 -4.80
N ILE A 25 -13.50 2.79 -4.84
CA ILE A 25 -12.46 2.60 -5.86
C ILE A 25 -11.85 1.20 -5.76
N TRP A 26 -11.62 0.69 -4.54
CA TRP A 26 -11.09 -0.65 -4.36
C TRP A 26 -12.05 -1.73 -4.86
N LEU A 27 -13.34 -1.61 -4.55
CA LEU A 27 -14.36 -2.52 -5.05
C LEU A 27 -14.46 -2.49 -6.59
N LEU A 28 -14.36 -1.30 -7.20
CA LEU A 28 -14.32 -1.15 -8.66
C LEU A 28 -13.05 -1.81 -9.24
N THR A 29 -11.90 -1.70 -8.56
CA THR A 29 -10.66 -2.36 -8.98
C THR A 29 -10.81 -3.88 -8.94
N ILE A 30 -11.39 -4.43 -7.87
CA ILE A 30 -11.70 -5.87 -7.77
C ILE A 30 -12.67 -6.30 -8.87
N TYR A 31 -13.77 -5.56 -9.05
CA TYR A 31 -14.76 -5.85 -10.10
C TYR A 31 -14.14 -5.92 -11.50
N ARG A 32 -13.21 -4.99 -11.81
CA ARG A 32 -12.48 -4.97 -13.08
C ARG A 32 -11.64 -6.23 -13.29
N VAL A 33 -10.99 -6.74 -12.23
CA VAL A 33 -10.07 -7.89 -12.33
C VAL A 33 -10.81 -9.23 -12.24
N THR A 34 -11.99 -9.26 -11.62
CA THR A 34 -12.82 -10.47 -11.44
C THR A 34 -13.06 -11.30 -12.73
N PRO A 35 -13.31 -10.70 -13.91
CA PRO A 35 -13.52 -11.47 -15.14
C PRO A 35 -12.30 -12.29 -15.60
N CYS A 36 -11.10 -11.99 -15.07
CA CYS A 36 -9.87 -12.72 -15.36
C CYS A 36 -9.54 -13.80 -14.34
N VAL A 37 -10.32 -13.93 -13.28
CA VAL A 37 -10.18 -15.02 -12.32
C VAL A 37 -10.56 -16.32 -13.02
N GLN A 38 -9.57 -17.17 -13.19
CA GLN A 38 -9.72 -18.45 -13.85
C GLN A 38 -10.30 -19.47 -12.86
N HIS A 39 -11.46 -20.04 -13.15
CA HIS A 39 -12.09 -21.04 -12.30
C HIS A 39 -11.90 -22.48 -12.81
N ASN A 40 -11.46 -22.62 -14.06
CA ASN A 40 -11.26 -23.93 -14.68
C ASN A 40 -9.98 -23.89 -15.53
N VAL A 41 -9.11 -24.87 -15.36
CA VAL A 41 -7.86 -25.01 -16.11
C VAL A 41 -8.10 -25.09 -17.61
N ALA A 42 -9.18 -25.76 -18.04
CA ALA A 42 -9.53 -25.89 -19.46
C ALA A 42 -10.02 -24.60 -20.14
N LYS A 43 -10.47 -23.60 -19.34
CA LYS A 43 -11.00 -22.34 -19.86
C LYS A 43 -10.00 -21.21 -19.64
N VAL A 44 -9.10 -21.03 -20.59
CA VAL A 44 -8.12 -19.94 -20.56
C VAL A 44 -8.82 -18.63 -20.89
N VAL A 45 -8.63 -17.63 -20.01
CA VAL A 45 -9.09 -16.25 -20.24
C VAL A 45 -7.88 -15.43 -20.63
N ASP A 46 -7.97 -14.69 -21.75
CA ASP A 46 -6.91 -13.77 -22.16
C ASP A 46 -6.98 -12.48 -21.32
N PRO A 47 -6.00 -12.27 -20.40
CA PRO A 47 -6.01 -11.11 -19.51
C PRO A 47 -5.68 -9.80 -20.21
N TYR A 48 -5.01 -9.86 -21.37
CA TYR A 48 -4.62 -8.67 -22.12
C TYR A 48 -5.79 -8.08 -22.90
N GLN A 49 -6.62 -8.91 -23.51
CA GLN A 49 -7.82 -8.45 -24.20
C GLN A 49 -8.83 -7.80 -23.25
N ARG A 50 -8.90 -8.29 -22.02
CA ARG A 50 -9.83 -7.76 -21.00
C ARG A 50 -9.25 -6.71 -20.07
N GLN A 51 -7.97 -6.36 -20.24
CA GLN A 51 -7.26 -5.37 -19.41
C GLN A 51 -7.33 -5.64 -17.90
N CYS A 52 -7.38 -6.92 -17.51
CA CYS A 52 -7.51 -7.36 -16.13
C CYS A 52 -6.31 -8.19 -15.66
N TYR A 53 -5.13 -7.89 -16.19
CA TYR A 53 -3.88 -8.56 -15.84
C TYR A 53 -3.50 -8.35 -14.38
N SER A 54 -3.03 -9.42 -13.72
CA SER A 54 -2.43 -9.40 -12.38
C SER A 54 -1.29 -10.42 -12.33
N ASP A 55 -0.14 -9.99 -11.82
CA ASP A 55 1.03 -10.85 -11.61
C ASP A 55 0.86 -11.79 -10.41
N ILE A 56 0.02 -11.42 -9.44
CA ILE A 56 -0.10 -12.10 -8.16
C ILE A 56 -0.44 -13.59 -8.31
N PRO A 57 -1.53 -14.00 -9.00
CA PRO A 57 -1.85 -15.41 -9.20
C PRO A 57 -0.87 -16.11 -10.14
N THR A 58 -0.27 -15.38 -11.07
CA THR A 58 0.74 -15.92 -12.00
C THR A 58 2.02 -16.27 -11.25
N LEU A 59 2.50 -15.37 -10.39
CA LEU A 59 3.67 -15.61 -9.54
C LEU A 59 3.45 -16.79 -8.57
N TYR A 60 2.24 -16.95 -8.02
CA TYR A 60 1.92 -18.10 -7.18
C TYR A 60 2.12 -19.41 -7.92
N ARG A 61 1.70 -19.48 -9.17
CA ARG A 61 1.82 -20.71 -10.00
C ARG A 61 3.22 -20.93 -10.51
N SER A 62 3.88 -19.89 -11.04
CA SER A 62 5.23 -19.99 -11.62
C SER A 62 6.33 -20.20 -10.58
N SER A 63 6.14 -19.71 -9.36
CA SER A 63 7.12 -19.89 -8.27
C SER A 63 7.13 -21.30 -7.66
N GLY A 64 6.24 -22.19 -8.09
CA GLY A 64 6.11 -23.53 -7.50
C GLY A 64 5.50 -23.55 -6.09
N MET A 65 4.97 -22.41 -5.61
CA MET A 65 4.31 -22.33 -4.30
C MET A 65 3.15 -23.31 -4.17
N GLY A 66 2.42 -23.52 -5.27
CA GLY A 66 1.32 -24.48 -5.34
C GLY A 66 1.74 -25.95 -5.20
N HIS A 67 3.02 -26.28 -5.35
CA HIS A 67 3.57 -27.61 -5.17
C HIS A 67 4.46 -27.74 -3.93
N GLY A 68 4.35 -26.83 -2.97
CA GLY A 68 5.11 -26.89 -1.73
C GLY A 68 6.54 -26.32 -1.85
N GLY A 69 6.94 -25.77 -2.99
CA GLY A 69 8.26 -25.21 -3.23
C GLY A 69 8.62 -24.07 -2.27
N SER A 70 9.90 -23.92 -1.95
CA SER A 70 10.41 -22.83 -1.12
C SER A 70 10.62 -21.57 -1.96
N LEU A 71 10.01 -20.45 -1.56
CA LEU A 71 10.19 -19.14 -2.18
C LEU A 71 11.65 -18.65 -2.13
N PHE A 72 12.35 -18.95 -1.04
CA PHE A 72 13.71 -18.45 -0.80
C PHE A 72 14.79 -19.31 -1.48
N ALA A 73 14.45 -20.51 -1.93
CA ALA A 73 15.37 -21.42 -2.60
C ALA A 73 15.24 -21.41 -4.13
N ASN A 74 14.27 -20.70 -4.68
CA ASN A 74 14.03 -20.65 -6.11
C ASN A 74 14.73 -19.42 -6.73
N PRO A 75 15.82 -19.62 -7.51
CA PRO A 75 16.58 -18.51 -8.11
C PRO A 75 15.80 -17.76 -9.19
N ASP A 76 14.73 -18.34 -9.72
CA ASP A 76 13.94 -17.74 -10.80
C ASP A 76 12.96 -16.66 -10.28
N ILE A 77 12.82 -16.50 -8.94
CA ILE A 77 11.97 -15.48 -8.35
C ILE A 77 12.81 -14.21 -8.11
N ALA A 78 12.89 -13.38 -9.12
CA ALA A 78 13.54 -12.05 -9.04
C ALA A 78 12.66 -11.03 -8.31
N GLN A 79 12.23 -11.31 -7.07
CA GLN A 79 11.44 -10.41 -6.25
C GLN A 79 12.28 -9.77 -5.15
N THR A 80 11.88 -8.58 -4.74
CA THR A 80 12.54 -7.88 -3.64
C THR A 80 12.31 -8.62 -2.30
N PRO A 81 13.23 -8.53 -1.33
CA PRO A 81 13.15 -9.28 -0.07
C PRO A 81 11.83 -9.08 0.69
N LEU A 82 11.33 -7.84 0.77
CA LEU A 82 10.07 -7.55 1.44
C LEU A 82 8.89 -8.22 0.73
N VAL A 83 8.85 -8.16 -0.60
CA VAL A 83 7.78 -8.79 -1.39
C VAL A 83 7.81 -10.30 -1.22
N THR A 84 8.99 -10.93 -1.23
CA THR A 84 9.14 -12.37 -0.98
C THR A 84 8.61 -12.79 0.40
N VAL A 85 8.91 -12.02 1.45
CA VAL A 85 8.37 -12.24 2.81
C VAL A 85 6.85 -12.09 2.82
N LEU A 86 6.33 -11.07 2.14
CA LEU A 86 4.89 -10.83 2.03
C LEU A 86 4.18 -11.97 1.29
N MET A 87 4.76 -12.46 0.20
CA MET A 87 4.26 -13.63 -0.53
C MET A 87 4.23 -14.87 0.37
N ALA A 88 5.29 -15.10 1.15
CA ALA A 88 5.34 -16.20 2.12
C ALA A 88 4.27 -16.07 3.21
N PHE A 89 4.04 -14.84 3.70
CA PHE A 89 2.97 -14.55 4.66
C PHE A 89 1.58 -14.85 4.07
N CYS A 90 1.25 -14.34 2.89
CA CYS A 90 -0.02 -14.61 2.23
C CYS A 90 -0.25 -16.12 2.02
N ARG A 91 0.79 -16.84 1.59
CA ARG A 91 0.74 -18.31 1.47
C ARG A 91 0.42 -18.99 2.80
N ARG A 92 1.08 -18.56 3.90
CA ARG A 92 0.84 -19.09 5.25
C ARG A 92 -0.62 -18.89 5.67
N VAL A 93 -1.17 -17.72 5.40
CA VAL A 93 -2.57 -17.41 5.69
C VAL A 93 -3.51 -18.35 4.91
N VAL A 94 -3.28 -18.52 3.61
CA VAL A 94 -4.07 -19.44 2.76
C VAL A 94 -4.04 -20.88 3.30
N TRP A 95 -2.88 -21.36 3.72
CA TRP A 95 -2.76 -22.70 4.33
C TRP A 95 -3.50 -22.82 5.65
N ALA A 96 -3.48 -21.78 6.48
CA ALA A 96 -4.23 -21.78 7.73
C ALA A 96 -5.76 -21.90 7.53
N PHE A 97 -6.26 -21.50 6.35
CA PHE A 97 -7.65 -21.67 5.95
C PHE A 97 -7.95 -23.01 5.21
N GLY A 98 -7.02 -23.97 5.23
CA GLY A 98 -7.24 -25.32 4.76
C GLY A 98 -7.01 -25.55 3.26
N THR A 99 -6.41 -24.60 2.55
CA THR A 99 -5.98 -24.75 1.15
C THR A 99 -4.51 -25.16 1.03
N GLU A 100 -4.08 -26.07 1.89
CA GLU A 100 -2.73 -26.63 1.81
C GLU A 100 -2.59 -27.53 0.58
N VAL A 101 -1.58 -27.23 -0.25
CA VAL A 101 -1.39 -27.93 -1.51
C VAL A 101 -0.19 -28.88 -1.39
N SER A 102 -0.43 -30.14 -1.75
CA SER A 102 0.59 -31.20 -1.76
C SER A 102 1.50 -31.10 -2.99
N PRO A 103 2.75 -31.61 -2.95
CA PRO A 103 3.59 -31.78 -4.15
C PRO A 103 2.91 -32.58 -5.28
N LYS A 104 1.90 -33.40 -4.96
CA LYS A 104 1.11 -34.19 -5.92
C LYS A 104 -0.24 -33.53 -6.29
N ALA A 105 -0.40 -32.23 -6.01
CA ALA A 105 -1.64 -31.53 -6.30
C ALA A 105 -1.94 -31.51 -7.80
N THR A 106 -3.22 -31.62 -8.14
CA THR A 106 -3.69 -31.43 -9.51
C THR A 106 -3.65 -29.96 -9.91
N ASP A 107 -3.56 -29.66 -11.21
CA ASP A 107 -3.54 -28.29 -11.72
C ASP A 107 -4.78 -27.49 -11.27
N GLN A 108 -5.92 -28.16 -11.11
CA GLN A 108 -7.14 -27.51 -10.59
C GLN A 108 -6.97 -27.10 -9.11
N GLN A 109 -6.39 -27.95 -8.29
CA GLN A 109 -6.12 -27.62 -6.87
C GLN A 109 -5.12 -26.47 -6.74
N VAL A 110 -4.10 -26.44 -7.59
CA VAL A 110 -3.15 -25.30 -7.65
C VAL A 110 -3.83 -24.03 -8.08
N LEU A 111 -4.77 -24.08 -9.03
CA LEU A 111 -5.57 -22.96 -9.48
C LEU A 111 -6.48 -22.42 -8.36
N ASP A 112 -7.17 -23.31 -7.64
CA ASP A 112 -8.04 -22.93 -6.53
C ASP A 112 -7.25 -22.28 -5.38
N ALA A 113 -6.07 -22.84 -5.08
CA ALA A 113 -5.14 -22.25 -4.12
C ALA A 113 -4.60 -20.88 -4.57
N ALA A 114 -4.31 -20.70 -5.87
CA ALA A 114 -3.90 -19.41 -6.42
C ALA A 114 -5.01 -18.35 -6.31
N ASN A 115 -6.27 -18.75 -6.51
CA ASN A 115 -7.43 -17.87 -6.34
C ASN A 115 -7.62 -17.47 -4.86
N ALA A 116 -7.48 -18.41 -3.93
CA ALA A 116 -7.51 -18.10 -2.49
C ALA A 116 -6.35 -17.17 -2.09
N TYR A 117 -5.15 -17.42 -2.61
CA TYR A 117 -3.98 -16.56 -2.41
C TYR A 117 -4.21 -15.14 -2.92
N TRP A 118 -4.79 -15.01 -4.11
CA TRP A 118 -5.16 -13.71 -4.67
C TRP A 118 -6.17 -12.98 -3.78
N GLY A 119 -7.17 -13.68 -3.22
CA GLY A 119 -8.10 -13.11 -2.25
C GLY A 119 -7.43 -12.53 -1.00
N VAL A 120 -6.46 -13.25 -0.43
CA VAL A 120 -5.66 -12.76 0.71
C VAL A 120 -4.80 -11.55 0.31
N ALA A 121 -4.16 -11.61 -0.85
CA ALA A 121 -3.34 -10.52 -1.37
C ALA A 121 -4.15 -9.22 -1.55
N GLN A 122 -5.40 -9.30 -2.03
CA GLN A 122 -6.30 -8.14 -2.15
C GLN A 122 -6.56 -7.46 -0.80
N ILE A 123 -6.75 -8.24 0.27
CA ILE A 123 -6.96 -7.68 1.61
C ILE A 123 -5.70 -6.95 2.09
N VAL A 124 -4.53 -7.54 1.90
CA VAL A 124 -3.25 -6.93 2.28
C VAL A 124 -3.02 -5.62 1.51
N LEU A 125 -3.28 -5.62 0.21
CA LEU A 125 -3.14 -4.44 -0.64
C LEU A 125 -4.16 -3.36 -0.31
N PHE A 126 -5.39 -3.75 0.06
CA PHE A 126 -6.40 -2.81 0.54
C PHE A 126 -5.97 -2.11 1.83
N VAL A 127 -5.42 -2.86 2.79
CA VAL A 127 -4.88 -2.29 4.03
C VAL A 127 -3.72 -1.34 3.72
N ALA A 128 -2.83 -1.69 2.79
CA ALA A 128 -1.76 -0.80 2.33
C ALA A 128 -2.32 0.48 1.68
N PHE A 129 -3.34 0.37 0.83
CA PHE A 129 -4.01 1.51 0.21
C PHE A 129 -4.66 2.44 1.24
N LEU A 130 -5.37 1.87 2.23
CA LEU A 130 -5.93 2.67 3.33
C LEU A 130 -4.84 3.35 4.15
N ALA A 131 -3.70 2.67 4.41
CA ALA A 131 -2.57 3.27 5.11
C ALA A 131 -1.99 4.47 4.35
N ILE A 132 -1.89 4.40 3.01
CA ILE A 132 -1.50 5.54 2.16
C ILE A 132 -2.50 6.68 2.32
N ALA A 133 -3.80 6.41 2.12
CA ALA A 133 -4.84 7.42 2.19
C ALA A 133 -4.88 8.14 3.56
N ILE A 134 -4.84 7.37 4.64
CA ILE A 134 -4.81 7.90 6.01
C ILE A 134 -3.53 8.71 6.25
N SER A 135 -2.37 8.23 5.81
CA SER A 135 -1.10 8.93 5.99
C SER A 135 -1.08 10.26 5.25
N VAL A 136 -1.54 10.31 4.01
CA VAL A 136 -1.64 11.55 3.22
C VAL A 136 -2.63 12.53 3.86
N MET A 137 -3.80 12.05 4.29
CA MET A 137 -4.79 12.87 4.98
C MET A 137 -4.23 13.48 6.27
N LEU A 138 -3.51 12.68 7.06
CA LEU A 138 -2.93 13.12 8.33
C LEU A 138 -1.75 14.08 8.12
N LEU A 139 -0.95 13.88 7.08
CA LEU A 139 0.09 14.83 6.67
C LEU A 139 -0.52 16.17 6.24
N GLY A 140 -1.63 16.13 5.51
CA GLY A 140 -2.36 17.34 5.09
C GLY A 140 -3.01 18.11 6.23
N ARG A 141 -3.35 17.45 7.35
CA ARG A 141 -3.90 18.13 8.55
C ARG A 141 -2.86 18.98 9.29
N GLY A 142 -1.56 18.72 9.08
CA GLY A 142 -0.47 19.39 9.76
C GLY A 142 -0.44 19.10 11.28
N SER A 143 0.67 19.45 11.92
CA SER A 143 0.75 19.52 13.38
C SER A 143 0.55 20.98 13.79
N ASP A 144 -0.58 21.32 14.34
CA ASP A 144 -0.92 22.69 14.79
C ASP A 144 -0.01 23.23 15.90
N THR A 145 0.94 22.41 16.36
CA THR A 145 1.75 22.69 17.56
C THR A 145 2.92 23.64 17.33
N ASN A 146 3.23 24.09 16.11
CA ASN A 146 4.44 24.87 15.82
C ASN A 146 4.25 26.05 14.84
N LEU A 147 3.05 26.54 14.65
CA LEU A 147 2.90 27.87 14.05
C LEU A 147 3.22 28.90 15.11
N PRO A 148 4.17 29.84 14.85
CA PRO A 148 4.41 30.94 15.77
C PRO A 148 3.09 31.68 16.01
N VAL A 149 2.81 31.95 17.29
CA VAL A 149 1.59 32.55 17.83
C VAL A 149 1.27 33.97 17.23
N GLY A 150 1.97 34.36 16.17
CA GLY A 150 1.92 35.71 15.60
C GLY A 150 0.75 36.03 14.68
N ASP A 151 0.08 35.03 14.11
CA ASP A 151 -1.02 35.31 13.16
C ASP A 151 -2.32 34.61 13.59
N LYS A 152 -3.02 35.27 14.53
CA LYS A 152 -4.32 34.83 15.08
C LYS A 152 -5.48 34.81 14.05
N GLY A 153 -5.20 34.94 12.78
CA GLY A 153 -6.21 35.16 11.74
C GLY A 153 -6.40 34.06 10.69
N ARG A 154 -5.53 33.02 10.58
CA ARG A 154 -5.64 32.08 9.47
C ARG A 154 -5.57 30.58 9.84
N PRO A 155 -6.61 30.04 10.46
CA PRO A 155 -6.68 28.57 10.66
C PRO A 155 -7.06 27.81 9.38
N THR A 156 -7.14 28.46 8.23
CA THR A 156 -7.81 27.92 7.04
C THR A 156 -6.92 27.12 6.10
N GLN A 157 -5.61 27.27 6.14
CA GLN A 157 -4.72 26.56 5.18
C GLN A 157 -4.45 25.10 5.56
N ALA A 158 -4.24 24.79 6.83
CA ALA A 158 -3.97 23.40 7.26
C ALA A 158 -5.15 22.46 6.98
N ARG A 159 -6.37 22.96 7.11
CA ARG A 159 -7.60 22.19 6.91
C ARG A 159 -7.94 21.93 5.43
N ARG A 160 -7.51 22.80 4.53
CA ARG A 160 -7.72 22.61 3.07
C ARG A 160 -6.85 21.50 2.49
N ARG A 161 -5.63 21.31 3.00
CA ARG A 161 -4.72 20.28 2.51
C ARG A 161 -5.15 18.85 2.84
N SER A 162 -6.02 18.63 3.82
CA SER A 162 -6.53 17.28 4.10
C SER A 162 -7.42 16.74 2.97
N TRP A 163 -7.94 17.58 2.08
CA TRP A 163 -8.65 17.19 0.87
C TRP A 163 -7.74 16.67 -0.24
N ASP A 164 -6.42 16.89 -0.15
CA ASP A 164 -5.43 16.38 -1.11
C ASP A 164 -5.40 14.84 -1.15
N VAL A 165 -5.95 14.17 -0.12
CA VAL A 165 -6.12 12.71 -0.11
C VAL A 165 -6.93 12.23 -1.32
N PHE A 166 -7.85 13.02 -1.85
CA PHE A 166 -8.66 12.63 -3.00
C PHE A 166 -7.84 12.49 -4.29
N TRP A 167 -6.73 13.23 -4.44
CA TRP A 167 -5.80 13.04 -5.56
C TRP A 167 -5.16 11.65 -5.54
N VAL A 168 -4.96 11.08 -4.36
CA VAL A 168 -4.42 9.73 -4.20
C VAL A 168 -5.52 8.69 -4.37
N VAL A 169 -6.65 8.87 -3.67
CA VAL A 169 -7.74 7.88 -3.66
C VAL A 169 -8.40 7.75 -5.03
N LEU A 170 -8.62 8.86 -5.74
CA LEU A 170 -9.25 8.87 -7.06
C LEU A 170 -8.22 8.78 -8.19
N CYS A 171 -6.95 8.51 -7.89
CA CYS A 171 -5.92 8.37 -8.91
C CYS A 171 -6.23 7.19 -9.83
N PRO A 172 -6.31 7.40 -11.15
CA PRO A 172 -6.54 6.32 -12.11
C PRO A 172 -5.52 5.19 -12.00
N ALA A 173 -4.28 5.49 -11.55
CA ALA A 173 -3.25 4.49 -11.36
C ALA A 173 -3.64 3.44 -10.29
N VAL A 174 -4.35 3.82 -9.23
CA VAL A 174 -4.86 2.88 -8.22
C VAL A 174 -5.86 1.93 -8.84
N TYR A 175 -6.81 2.45 -9.62
CA TYR A 175 -7.82 1.66 -10.31
C TYR A 175 -7.20 0.71 -11.36
N LEU A 176 -6.20 1.18 -12.11
CA LEU A 176 -5.58 0.42 -13.21
C LEU A 176 -4.51 -0.56 -12.75
N ALA A 177 -3.69 -0.18 -11.75
CA ALA A 177 -2.49 -0.91 -11.36
C ALA A 177 -2.50 -1.43 -9.92
N GLY A 178 -3.48 -1.07 -9.10
CA GLY A 178 -3.47 -1.39 -7.66
C GLY A 178 -3.49 -2.88 -7.31
N LEU A 179 -3.91 -3.77 -8.22
CA LEU A 179 -3.94 -5.22 -8.06
C LEU A 179 -2.99 -5.96 -9.02
N ILE A 180 -2.06 -5.25 -9.68
CA ILE A 180 -1.09 -5.91 -10.57
C ILE A 180 -0.06 -6.66 -9.75
N ASP A 181 0.56 -6.00 -8.76
CA ASP A 181 1.65 -6.52 -7.96
C ASP A 181 1.58 -6.03 -6.49
N PHE A 182 2.60 -6.36 -5.69
CA PHE A 182 2.71 -5.93 -4.29
C PHE A 182 3.36 -4.55 -4.11
N SER A 183 3.59 -3.77 -5.13
CA SER A 183 4.29 -2.47 -5.07
C SER A 183 3.60 -1.43 -4.17
N MET A 184 2.29 -1.58 -3.94
CA MET A 184 1.54 -0.69 -3.05
C MET A 184 2.01 -0.79 -1.59
N VAL A 185 2.56 -1.93 -1.15
CA VAL A 185 3.04 -2.11 0.23
C VAL A 185 4.27 -1.26 0.54
N PRO A 186 5.37 -1.29 -0.26
CA PRO A 186 6.49 -0.38 -0.03
C PRO A 186 6.09 1.09 -0.11
N VAL A 187 5.13 1.46 -0.98
CA VAL A 187 4.61 2.84 -1.04
C VAL A 187 3.88 3.21 0.26
N ALA A 188 3.08 2.29 0.82
CA ALA A 188 2.41 2.50 2.10
C ALA A 188 3.40 2.69 3.25
N LEU A 189 4.46 1.89 3.28
CA LEU A 189 5.52 2.01 4.28
C LEU A 189 6.27 3.34 4.16
N ALA A 190 6.61 3.76 2.94
CA ALA A 190 7.28 5.03 2.70
C ALA A 190 6.41 6.24 3.10
N THR A 191 5.13 6.24 2.74
CA THR A 191 4.20 7.33 3.11
C THR A 191 3.94 7.38 4.62
N THR A 192 3.82 6.22 5.27
CA THR A 192 3.67 6.12 6.73
C THR A 192 4.96 6.55 7.44
N SER A 193 6.13 6.25 6.86
CA SER A 193 7.43 6.76 7.34
C SER A 193 7.46 8.28 7.34
N MET A 194 7.01 8.92 6.27
CA MET A 194 6.92 10.39 6.20
C MET A 194 5.98 10.95 7.26
N LEU A 195 4.86 10.28 7.53
CA LEU A 195 3.96 10.66 8.62
C LEU A 195 4.63 10.53 10.00
N ALA A 196 5.37 9.45 10.24
CA ALA A 196 6.11 9.24 11.47
C ALA A 196 7.17 10.34 11.67
N TRP A 197 7.88 10.72 10.61
CA TRP A 197 8.83 11.84 10.61
C TRP A 197 8.14 13.15 10.97
N ALA A 198 7.04 13.48 10.30
CA ALA A 198 6.27 14.69 10.58
C ALA A 198 5.76 14.75 12.04
N ARG A 199 5.53 13.59 12.67
CA ARG A 199 5.13 13.45 14.07
C ARG A 199 6.31 13.36 15.05
N ARG A 200 7.52 13.73 14.61
CA ARG A 200 8.75 13.72 15.42
C ARG A 200 9.10 12.36 16.02
N ARG A 201 8.83 11.27 15.28
CA ARG A 201 9.22 9.91 15.63
C ARG A 201 10.27 9.38 14.64
N PRO A 202 11.51 9.91 14.65
CA PRO A 202 12.49 9.63 13.61
C PRO A 202 12.90 8.15 13.57
N TRP A 203 13.04 7.47 14.69
CA TRP A 203 13.38 6.06 14.73
C TRP A 203 12.34 5.16 14.06
N LEU A 204 11.04 5.44 14.28
CA LEU A 204 9.95 4.71 13.62
C LEU A 204 9.93 5.01 12.13
N SER A 205 10.19 6.26 11.75
CA SER A 205 10.31 6.66 10.36
C SER A 205 11.45 5.91 9.67
N GLY A 206 12.62 5.79 10.30
CA GLY A 206 13.77 5.06 9.77
C GLY A 206 13.46 3.57 9.54
N ILE A 207 12.85 2.89 10.53
CA ILE A 207 12.46 1.48 10.39
C ILE A 207 11.48 1.29 9.22
N LEU A 208 10.43 2.11 9.15
CA LEU A 208 9.44 2.01 8.08
C LEU A 208 10.05 2.29 6.70
N MET A 209 10.95 3.27 6.60
CA MET A 209 11.65 3.59 5.36
C MET A 209 12.63 2.48 4.96
N GLY A 210 13.36 1.91 5.92
CA GLY A 210 14.25 0.76 5.68
C GLY A 210 13.48 -0.44 5.12
N LEU A 211 12.32 -0.76 5.70
CA LEU A 211 11.43 -1.80 5.18
C LEU A 211 10.91 -1.46 3.78
N ALA A 212 10.55 -0.19 3.53
CA ALA A 212 10.12 0.25 2.20
C ALA A 212 11.24 0.09 1.16
N CYS A 213 12.49 0.42 1.51
CA CYS A 213 13.67 0.24 0.65
C CYS A 213 13.93 -1.24 0.33
N ALA A 214 13.68 -2.15 1.28
CA ALA A 214 13.75 -3.59 1.04
C ALA A 214 12.65 -4.10 0.08
N GLY A 215 11.62 -3.28 -0.18
CA GLY A 215 10.50 -3.60 -1.07
C GLY A 215 10.56 -2.91 -2.43
N SER A 216 11.23 -1.77 -2.55
CA SER A 216 11.28 -1.04 -3.82
C SER A 216 12.45 -0.05 -3.88
N LEU A 217 13.08 0.05 -5.05
CA LEU A 217 14.14 1.02 -5.31
C LEU A 217 13.63 2.47 -5.24
N GLN A 218 12.37 2.71 -5.55
CA GLN A 218 11.74 4.03 -5.46
C GLN A 218 11.76 4.58 -4.04
N ALA A 219 11.54 3.72 -3.03
CA ALA A 219 11.64 4.10 -1.63
C ALA A 219 13.06 4.53 -1.24
N ALA A 220 14.10 3.92 -1.82
CA ALA A 220 15.48 4.31 -1.60
C ALA A 220 15.78 5.74 -2.12
N VAL A 221 15.18 6.13 -3.25
CA VAL A 221 15.30 7.50 -3.76
C VAL A 221 14.66 8.50 -2.79
N VAL A 222 13.49 8.17 -2.23
CA VAL A 222 12.82 9.01 -1.23
C VAL A 222 13.66 9.10 0.05
N ALA A 223 14.22 7.99 0.52
CA ALA A 223 15.11 7.96 1.68
C ALA A 223 16.35 8.86 1.47
N PHE A 224 16.96 8.77 0.29
CA PHE A 224 18.08 9.60 -0.09
C PHE A 224 17.70 11.10 -0.11
N ALA A 225 16.53 11.45 -0.66
CA ALA A 225 16.04 12.82 -0.66
C ALA A 225 15.87 13.36 0.79
N VAL A 226 15.32 12.55 1.71
CA VAL A 226 15.22 12.91 3.13
C VAL A 226 16.61 13.13 3.74
N LEU A 227 17.55 12.24 3.48
CA LEU A 227 18.95 12.38 3.93
C LEU A 227 19.55 13.72 3.49
N VAL A 228 19.46 14.04 2.20
CA VAL A 228 19.99 15.30 1.64
C VAL A 228 19.31 16.51 2.29
N CYS A 229 18.00 16.48 2.48
CA CYS A 229 17.26 17.56 3.15
C CYS A 229 17.73 17.75 4.59
N CYS A 230 17.95 16.66 5.34
CA CYS A 230 18.44 16.73 6.72
C CYS A 230 19.87 17.29 6.83
N LEU A 231 20.75 16.90 5.92
CA LEU A 231 22.12 17.43 5.82
C LEU A 231 22.09 18.93 5.53
N ARG A 232 21.30 19.38 4.56
CA ARG A 232 21.16 20.81 4.24
C ARG A 232 20.56 21.64 5.38
N ALA A 233 19.65 21.04 6.15
CA ALA A 233 19.00 21.69 7.28
C ALA A 233 19.82 21.62 8.59
N THR A 234 21.04 21.04 8.57
CA THR A 234 21.93 20.85 9.73
C THR A 234 21.28 20.11 10.90
N ARG A 235 20.26 19.25 10.62
CA ARG A 235 19.54 18.46 11.62
C ARG A 235 20.18 17.09 11.86
N LEU A 236 21.51 17.09 12.09
CA LEU A 236 22.30 15.88 12.28
C LEU A 236 21.82 14.97 13.43
N PRO A 237 21.37 15.47 14.61
CA PRO A 237 20.88 14.62 15.68
C PRO A 237 19.59 13.84 15.31
N GLU A 238 18.72 14.46 14.51
CA GLU A 238 17.50 13.80 14.04
C GLU A 238 17.83 12.75 12.98
N LEU A 239 18.82 13.03 12.14
CA LEU A 239 19.33 12.10 11.13
C LEU A 239 19.93 10.84 11.75
N GLY A 240 20.74 10.97 12.82
CA GLY A 240 21.32 9.82 13.54
C GLY A 240 20.28 8.93 14.22
N ARG A 241 19.06 9.44 14.46
CA ARG A 241 17.92 8.64 14.98
C ARG A 241 17.07 8.04 13.87
N TYR A 242 17.24 8.50 12.66
CA TYR A 242 16.55 8.00 11.46
C TYR A 242 17.29 6.84 10.81
N LEU A 243 18.62 6.90 10.77
CA LEU A 243 19.52 5.85 10.26
C LEU A 243 19.67 4.70 11.27
#